data_1682cff9fc8d94b32d004b6e537f5d99
#
_entry.id   1682cff9fc8d94b32d004b6e537f5d99
#
_cell.length_a   1.000
_cell.length_b   1.000
_cell.length_c   1.000
_cell.angle_alpha   90.00
_cell.angle_beta   90.00
_cell.angle_gamma   90.00
#
_symmetry.space_group_name_H-M   'P 1'
#
loop_
_entity.id
_entity.type
_entity.pdbx_description
1 polymer ?
#
loop_
_entity_poly.entity_id
_entity_poly.type
_entity_poly.pdbx_seq_one_letter_code
_entity_poly.pdbx_strand_id
1 'polypeptide(L)'
;MRLELDHVSHRYGADDLFVIDQSQLISTDMVHLHGPNGVGKTTLMKIMAGLQQPTSGRVRCIPMVGESVLQQAVIYLHQNTYLFDTDVRSNVDYGLRIRREKNNQKVDKVLSWAGLDHLKYRPAHLLSGGERQRLALARALVLDPALILLDEPTSNLDTDSVVRIEAMLKDLHQRGTGILLSCHQDNALTQLCNQHWLLDAGKLTVHA
;
A
#
# COMPACT_ATOMS: atom_id res chain seq x y z
N MET A 1 6.52 -6.00 -12.95
CA MET A 1 5.28 -6.71 -12.61
C MET A 1 4.08 -5.86 -13.03
N ARG A 2 2.96 -6.50 -13.42
CA ARG A 2 1.70 -5.83 -13.79
C ARG A 2 0.54 -6.48 -13.04
N LEU A 3 -0.31 -5.67 -12.46
CA LEU A 3 -1.56 -6.09 -11.85
C LEU A 3 -2.70 -5.70 -12.79
N GLU A 4 -3.47 -6.66 -13.25
CA GLU A 4 -4.60 -6.45 -14.16
C GLU A 4 -5.93 -6.67 -13.45
N LEU A 5 -6.87 -5.74 -13.65
CA LEU A 5 -8.27 -5.88 -13.30
C LEU A 5 -9.03 -6.24 -14.58
N ASP A 6 -9.77 -7.34 -14.57
CA ASP A 6 -10.48 -7.89 -15.72
C ASP A 6 -11.95 -8.07 -15.36
N HIS A 7 -12.82 -7.18 -15.83
CA HIS A 7 -14.27 -7.10 -15.57
C HIS A 7 -14.63 -7.17 -14.08
N VAL A 8 -13.86 -6.44 -13.25
CA VAL A 8 -14.01 -6.46 -11.78
C VAL A 8 -15.22 -5.67 -11.36
N SER A 9 -16.17 -6.30 -10.68
CA SER A 9 -17.26 -5.61 -9.99
C SER A 9 -17.34 -6.00 -8.52
N HIS A 10 -17.88 -5.11 -7.72
CA HIS A 10 -18.20 -5.39 -6.33
C HIS A 10 -19.51 -4.72 -5.93
N ARG A 11 -20.30 -5.42 -5.10
CA ARG A 11 -21.56 -4.92 -4.57
C ARG A 11 -21.70 -5.21 -3.08
N TYR A 12 -22.45 -4.37 -2.40
CA TYR A 12 -22.95 -4.62 -1.07
C TYR A 12 -24.49 -4.74 -1.13
N GLY A 13 -25.02 -5.95 -0.81
CA GLY A 13 -26.45 -6.22 -0.98
C GLY A 13 -26.87 -6.18 -2.45
N ALA A 14 -27.86 -5.35 -2.77
CA ALA A 14 -28.39 -5.20 -4.13
C ALA A 14 -27.68 -4.13 -4.97
N ASP A 15 -26.92 -3.23 -4.34
CA ASP A 15 -26.35 -2.06 -5.00
C ASP A 15 -24.91 -2.33 -5.47
N ASP A 16 -24.63 -2.06 -6.74
CA ASP A 16 -23.27 -2.10 -7.27
C ASP A 16 -22.45 -0.92 -6.70
N LEU A 17 -21.34 -1.24 -6.06
CA LEU A 17 -20.39 -0.25 -5.58
C LEU A 17 -19.55 0.29 -6.74
N PHE A 18 -19.07 -0.62 -7.61
CA PHE A 18 -18.39 -0.27 -8.86
C PHE A 18 -18.38 -1.44 -9.85
N VAL A 19 -18.22 -1.08 -11.12
CA VAL A 19 -17.99 -1.98 -12.27
C VAL A 19 -16.82 -1.42 -13.07
N ILE A 20 -15.73 -2.18 -13.15
CA ILE A 20 -14.49 -1.79 -13.84
C ILE A 20 -14.24 -2.81 -14.94
N ASP A 21 -14.31 -2.37 -16.21
CA ASP A 21 -14.14 -3.27 -17.35
C ASP A 21 -12.71 -3.79 -17.45
N GLN A 22 -11.75 -2.88 -17.62
CA GLN A 22 -10.32 -3.21 -17.65
C GLN A 22 -9.50 -2.06 -17.07
N SER A 23 -8.50 -2.42 -16.26
CA SER A 23 -7.49 -1.49 -15.80
C SER A 23 -6.22 -2.25 -15.44
N GLN A 24 -5.09 -1.53 -15.36
CA GLN A 24 -3.83 -2.14 -14.98
C GLN A 24 -2.95 -1.18 -14.17
N LEU A 25 -2.21 -1.75 -13.23
CA LEU A 25 -1.18 -1.06 -12.44
C LEU A 25 0.15 -1.78 -12.67
N ILE A 26 1.19 -1.06 -13.07
CA ILE A 26 2.52 -1.64 -13.28
C ILE A 26 3.52 -1.16 -12.22
N SER A 27 4.62 -1.89 -12.05
CA SER A 27 5.62 -1.58 -11.01
C SER A 27 6.42 -0.29 -11.27
N THR A 28 6.20 0.36 -12.41
CA THR A 28 6.76 1.69 -12.72
C THR A 28 5.76 2.83 -12.52
N ASP A 29 4.55 2.53 -12.06
CA ASP A 29 3.53 3.54 -11.85
C ASP A 29 3.54 4.04 -10.40
N MET A 30 3.24 5.33 -10.27
CA MET A 30 2.82 5.94 -9.02
C MET A 30 1.45 6.57 -9.26
N VAL A 31 0.42 5.96 -8.70
CA VAL A 31 -0.99 6.25 -9.00
C VAL A 31 -1.67 6.92 -7.83
N HIS A 32 -2.34 8.03 -8.08
CA HIS A 32 -3.29 8.65 -7.16
C HIS A 32 -4.71 8.16 -7.45
N LEU A 33 -5.27 7.35 -6.55
CA LEU A 33 -6.66 6.92 -6.57
C LEU A 33 -7.51 7.93 -5.79
N HIS A 34 -8.36 8.66 -6.48
CA HIS A 34 -9.23 9.66 -5.87
C HIS A 34 -10.71 9.43 -6.19
N GLY A 35 -11.59 10.18 -5.53
CA GLY A 35 -13.05 10.08 -5.66
C GLY A 35 -13.75 10.36 -4.34
N PRO A 36 -15.08 10.50 -4.32
CA PRO A 36 -15.87 10.79 -3.15
C PRO A 36 -15.68 9.78 -1.99
N ASN A 37 -16.05 10.19 -0.77
CA ASN A 37 -16.08 9.27 0.36
C ASN A 37 -17.15 8.20 0.15
N GLY A 38 -16.84 6.97 0.54
CA GLY A 38 -17.77 5.85 0.41
C GLY A 38 -17.87 5.24 -1.00
N VAL A 39 -17.20 5.82 -2.03
CA VAL A 39 -17.29 5.33 -3.43
C VAL A 39 -16.64 3.96 -3.65
N GLY A 40 -15.87 3.44 -2.67
CA GLY A 40 -15.29 2.11 -2.75
C GLY A 40 -13.78 2.05 -2.97
N LYS A 41 -13.03 3.15 -2.80
CA LYS A 41 -11.55 3.18 -2.95
C LYS A 41 -10.85 2.11 -2.10
N THR A 42 -11.14 2.07 -0.81
CA THR A 42 -10.62 1.04 0.12
C THR A 42 -10.99 -0.37 -0.30
N THR A 43 -12.23 -0.60 -0.76
CA THR A 43 -12.70 -1.89 -1.25
C THR A 43 -11.95 -2.32 -2.51
N LEU A 44 -11.76 -1.41 -3.47
CA LEU A 44 -10.99 -1.65 -4.68
C LEU A 44 -9.54 -2.04 -4.34
N MET A 45 -8.88 -1.29 -3.46
CA MET A 45 -7.51 -1.58 -3.03
C MET A 45 -7.40 -2.93 -2.32
N LYS A 46 -8.37 -3.33 -1.48
CA LYS A 46 -8.41 -4.65 -0.84
C LYS A 46 -8.58 -5.77 -1.87
N ILE A 47 -9.42 -5.56 -2.88
CA ILE A 47 -9.60 -6.52 -3.99
C ILE A 47 -8.30 -6.63 -4.79
N MET A 48 -7.65 -5.51 -5.12
CA MET A 48 -6.36 -5.50 -5.80
C MET A 48 -5.25 -6.21 -5.02
N ALA A 49 -5.29 -6.15 -3.68
CA ALA A 49 -4.37 -6.85 -2.80
C ALA A 49 -4.72 -8.33 -2.54
N GLY A 50 -5.85 -8.84 -3.09
CA GLY A 50 -6.33 -10.19 -2.83
C GLY A 50 -6.86 -10.42 -1.41
N LEU A 51 -7.15 -9.35 -0.67
CA LEU A 51 -7.70 -9.40 0.69
C LEU A 51 -9.23 -9.51 0.72
N GLN A 52 -9.86 -9.20 -0.41
CA GLN A 52 -11.30 -9.30 -0.61
C GLN A 52 -11.57 -9.84 -2.01
N GLN A 53 -12.56 -10.73 -2.12
CA GLN A 53 -12.98 -11.24 -3.42
C GLN A 53 -13.90 -10.22 -4.11
N PRO A 54 -13.75 -9.98 -5.42
CA PRO A 54 -14.74 -9.24 -6.19
C PRO A 54 -16.04 -10.05 -6.29
N THR A 55 -17.16 -9.39 -6.57
CA THR A 55 -18.44 -10.07 -6.85
C THR A 55 -18.40 -10.75 -8.22
N SER A 56 -17.74 -10.13 -9.21
CA SER A 56 -17.45 -10.73 -10.51
C SER A 56 -16.10 -10.26 -11.03
N GLY A 57 -15.60 -10.93 -12.08
CA GLY A 57 -14.30 -10.64 -12.66
C GLY A 57 -13.14 -11.20 -11.85
N ARG A 58 -11.95 -10.71 -12.13
CA ARG A 58 -10.74 -11.21 -11.48
C ARG A 58 -9.60 -10.20 -11.49
N VAL A 59 -8.71 -10.34 -10.52
CA VAL A 59 -7.43 -9.61 -10.47
C VAL A 59 -6.31 -10.59 -10.74
N ARG A 60 -5.40 -10.24 -11.65
CA ARG A 60 -4.26 -11.08 -12.05
C ARG A 60 -2.95 -10.35 -11.88
N CYS A 61 -1.94 -11.07 -11.46
CA CYS A 61 -0.55 -10.61 -11.38
C CYS A 61 0.26 -11.18 -12.55
N ILE A 62 0.93 -10.34 -13.32
CA ILE A 62 1.74 -10.74 -14.48
C ILE A 62 3.15 -10.11 -14.37
N PRO A 63 4.26 -10.85 -14.56
CA PRO A 63 4.30 -12.28 -14.81
C PRO A 63 3.88 -13.08 -13.59
N MET A 64 3.21 -14.17 -13.83
CA MET A 64 2.87 -15.12 -12.78
C MET A 64 4.11 -15.93 -12.43
N VAL A 65 4.59 -15.78 -11.20
CA VAL A 65 5.63 -16.64 -10.62
C VAL A 65 4.97 -17.44 -9.50
N GLY A 66 4.19 -18.48 -9.86
CA GLY A 66 3.47 -19.38 -8.94
C GLY A 66 2.13 -18.83 -8.41
N GLU A 67 1.26 -19.70 -7.90
CA GLU A 67 -0.11 -19.35 -7.45
C GLU A 67 -0.19 -18.45 -6.20
N SER A 68 0.90 -18.34 -5.42
CA SER A 68 0.93 -17.53 -4.19
C SER A 68 1.35 -16.06 -4.39
N VAL A 69 1.49 -15.60 -5.61
CA VAL A 69 2.26 -14.40 -5.96
C VAL A 69 1.54 -13.10 -5.66
N LEU A 70 0.21 -13.02 -5.79
CA LEU A 70 -0.51 -11.77 -5.55
C LEU A 70 -0.28 -11.26 -4.13
N GLN A 71 -0.51 -12.09 -3.12
CA GLN A 71 -0.35 -11.74 -1.71
C GLN A 71 1.11 -11.51 -1.26
N GLN A 72 2.08 -12.05 -2.02
CA GLN A 72 3.50 -11.83 -1.73
C GLN A 72 4.06 -10.60 -2.45
N ALA A 73 3.51 -10.26 -3.60
CA ALA A 73 3.99 -9.21 -4.47
C ALA A 73 3.28 -7.87 -4.26
N VAL A 74 2.04 -7.89 -3.76
CA VAL A 74 1.21 -6.70 -3.48
C VAL A 74 0.98 -6.59 -1.98
N ILE A 75 1.36 -5.46 -1.40
CA ILE A 75 1.10 -5.18 0.01
C ILE A 75 0.13 -4.01 0.13
N TYR A 76 -0.89 -4.20 0.94
CA TYR A 76 -1.87 -3.16 1.29
C TYR A 76 -1.62 -2.65 2.70
N LEU A 77 -1.51 -1.35 2.85
CA LEU A 77 -1.46 -0.65 4.12
C LEU A 77 -2.74 0.15 4.33
N HIS A 78 -3.46 -0.22 5.37
CA HIS A 78 -4.69 0.45 5.80
C HIS A 78 -4.38 1.81 6.45
N GLN A 79 -5.31 2.76 6.35
CA GLN A 79 -5.26 4.07 7.01
C GLN A 79 -4.93 3.97 8.50
N ASN A 80 -5.64 3.11 9.23
CA ASN A 80 -5.34 2.79 10.62
C ASN A 80 -4.33 1.65 10.68
N THR A 81 -3.06 1.99 10.87
CA THR A 81 -2.00 1.00 10.92
C THR A 81 -2.08 0.16 12.20
N TYR A 82 -2.26 -1.14 12.02
CA TYR A 82 -2.13 -2.10 13.12
C TYR A 82 -0.66 -2.47 13.33
N LEU A 83 -0.19 -2.35 14.55
CA LEU A 83 1.13 -2.82 14.98
C LEU A 83 0.97 -3.95 15.98
N PHE A 84 1.91 -4.90 15.95
CA PHE A 84 1.95 -5.98 16.94
C PHE A 84 2.43 -5.43 18.29
N ASP A 85 1.89 -5.96 19.38
CA ASP A 85 2.29 -5.62 20.76
C ASP A 85 3.67 -6.19 21.09
N THR A 86 4.67 -5.63 20.45
CA THR A 86 6.08 -5.98 20.60
C THR A 86 6.93 -4.73 20.32
N ASP A 87 8.25 -4.86 20.33
CA ASP A 87 9.15 -3.77 19.96
C ASP A 87 9.15 -3.46 18.45
N VAL A 88 9.73 -2.32 18.09
CA VAL A 88 9.83 -1.81 16.72
C VAL A 88 10.55 -2.81 15.81
N ARG A 89 11.69 -3.36 16.25
CA ARG A 89 12.47 -4.32 15.45
C ARG A 89 11.68 -5.60 15.16
N SER A 90 11.04 -6.15 16.20
CA SER A 90 10.22 -7.36 16.08
C SER A 90 9.03 -7.18 15.16
N ASN A 91 8.43 -5.98 15.10
CA ASN A 91 7.40 -5.65 14.15
C ASN A 91 7.89 -5.75 12.69
N VAL A 92 9.08 -5.25 12.39
CA VAL A 92 9.67 -5.34 11.04
C VAL A 92 10.06 -6.78 10.69
N ASP A 93 10.72 -7.48 11.65
CA ASP A 93 11.18 -8.85 11.44
C ASP A 93 10.04 -9.87 11.23
N TYR A 94 8.84 -9.54 11.70
CA TYR A 94 7.67 -10.42 11.63
C TYR A 94 7.37 -10.89 10.21
N GLY A 95 7.45 -9.99 9.20
CA GLY A 95 7.21 -10.33 7.81
C GLY A 95 8.19 -11.39 7.28
N LEU A 96 9.47 -11.25 7.59
CA LEU A 96 10.50 -12.23 7.22
C LEU A 96 10.29 -13.57 7.94
N ARG A 97 9.91 -13.52 9.21
CA ARG A 97 9.65 -14.75 10.01
C ARG A 97 8.50 -15.58 9.41
N ILE A 98 7.42 -14.95 8.93
CA ILE A 98 6.34 -15.67 8.24
C ILE A 98 6.85 -16.37 6.99
N ARG A 99 7.75 -15.74 6.23
CA ARG A 99 8.40 -16.33 5.05
C ARG A 99 9.50 -17.34 5.39
N ARG A 100 9.76 -17.60 6.71
CA ARG A 100 10.85 -18.43 7.21
C ARG A 100 12.23 -17.92 6.79
N GLU A 101 12.33 -16.61 6.54
CA GLU A 101 13.58 -15.92 6.22
C GLU A 101 14.18 -15.32 7.49
N LYS A 102 15.52 -15.30 7.57
CA LYS A 102 16.27 -14.56 8.59
C LYS A 102 17.25 -13.64 7.90
N ASN A 103 17.02 -12.33 8.01
CA ASN A 103 17.93 -11.35 7.45
C ASN A 103 17.99 -10.09 8.33
N ASN A 104 18.82 -10.19 9.38
CA ASN A 104 19.01 -9.09 10.34
C ASN A 104 19.51 -7.81 9.67
N GLN A 105 20.39 -7.93 8.67
CA GLN A 105 20.91 -6.76 7.96
C GLN A 105 19.81 -6.03 7.17
N LYS A 106 18.86 -6.78 6.60
CA LYS A 106 17.72 -6.19 5.90
C LYS A 106 16.80 -5.45 6.86
N VAL A 107 16.52 -6.03 8.03
CA VAL A 107 15.74 -5.38 9.10
C VAL A 107 16.42 -4.09 9.54
N ASP A 108 17.73 -4.11 9.81
CA ASP A 108 18.47 -2.92 10.23
C ASP A 108 18.48 -1.84 9.13
N LYS A 109 18.69 -2.21 7.86
CA LYS A 109 18.62 -1.27 6.72
C LYS A 109 17.26 -0.60 6.60
N VAL A 110 16.18 -1.36 6.75
CA VAL A 110 14.83 -0.82 6.63
C VAL A 110 14.48 0.07 7.82
N LEU A 111 14.91 -0.27 9.03
CA LEU A 111 14.75 0.58 10.21
C LEU A 111 15.51 1.90 10.07
N SER A 112 16.75 1.86 9.58
CA SER A 112 17.54 3.05 9.30
C SER A 112 16.87 3.94 8.27
N TRP A 113 16.43 3.36 7.18
CA TRP A 113 15.70 4.05 6.12
C TRP A 113 14.41 4.72 6.63
N ALA A 114 13.67 4.07 7.55
CA ALA A 114 12.49 4.63 8.20
C ALA A 114 12.81 5.66 9.30
N GLY A 115 14.10 5.86 9.65
CA GLY A 115 14.54 6.74 10.74
C GLY A 115 14.11 6.24 12.11
N LEU A 116 14.08 4.92 12.30
CA LEU A 116 13.61 4.26 13.52
C LEU A 116 14.71 3.50 14.28
N ASP A 117 16.00 3.62 13.89
CA ASP A 117 17.12 2.92 14.51
C ASP A 117 17.20 3.15 16.03
N HIS A 118 17.03 4.40 16.44
CA HIS A 118 17.10 4.80 17.84
C HIS A 118 15.93 4.29 18.68
N LEU A 119 14.87 3.78 18.03
CA LEU A 119 13.65 3.26 18.65
C LEU A 119 13.53 1.73 18.52
N LYS A 120 14.54 1.04 17.98
CA LYS A 120 14.41 -0.38 17.58
C LYS A 120 13.94 -1.33 18.67
N TYR A 121 14.25 -1.03 19.94
CA TYR A 121 13.83 -1.82 21.10
C TYR A 121 12.68 -1.20 21.90
N ARG A 122 12.13 -0.07 21.42
CA ARG A 122 10.99 0.59 22.06
C ARG A 122 9.70 -0.18 21.77
N PRO A 123 8.81 -0.38 22.75
CA PRO A 123 7.48 -0.94 22.51
C PRO A 123 6.71 -0.12 21.49
N ALA A 124 6.12 -0.80 20.47
CA ALA A 124 5.48 -0.13 19.35
C ALA A 124 4.25 0.70 19.74
N HIS A 125 3.58 0.34 20.84
CA HIS A 125 2.42 1.10 21.35
C HIS A 125 2.81 2.49 21.91
N LEU A 126 4.09 2.73 22.20
CA LEU A 126 4.61 4.03 22.69
C LEU A 126 5.06 4.98 21.57
N LEU A 127 4.89 4.58 20.33
CA LEU A 127 5.25 5.39 19.17
C LEU A 127 4.22 6.49 18.90
N SER A 128 4.69 7.65 18.40
CA SER A 128 3.83 8.69 17.84
C SER A 128 3.09 8.20 16.59
N GLY A 129 2.08 8.94 16.12
CA GLY A 129 1.34 8.60 14.90
C GLY A 129 2.25 8.45 13.67
N GLY A 130 3.14 9.42 13.47
CA GLY A 130 4.10 9.37 12.35
C GLY A 130 5.12 8.23 12.47
N GLU A 131 5.62 7.94 13.67
CA GLU A 131 6.51 6.80 13.90
C GLU A 131 5.80 5.47 13.64
N ARG A 132 4.53 5.33 14.04
CA ARG A 132 3.71 4.14 13.74
C ARG A 132 3.52 3.95 12.23
N GLN A 133 3.23 5.02 11.51
CA GLN A 133 3.06 4.95 10.06
C GLN A 133 4.37 4.54 9.37
N ARG A 134 5.51 5.14 9.76
CA ARG A 134 6.82 4.74 9.23
C ARG A 134 7.18 3.30 9.59
N LEU A 135 6.82 2.82 10.78
CA LEU A 135 7.01 1.41 11.17
C LEU A 135 6.16 0.47 10.32
N ALA A 136 4.92 0.83 10.01
CA ALA A 136 4.06 0.03 9.14
C ALA A 136 4.62 -0.05 7.71
N LEU A 137 5.12 1.07 7.18
CA LEU A 137 5.84 1.10 5.90
C LEU A 137 7.10 0.22 5.96
N ALA A 138 7.94 0.36 6.98
CA ALA A 138 9.13 -0.45 7.17
C ALA A 138 8.82 -1.96 7.19
N ARG A 139 7.75 -2.36 7.89
CA ARG A 139 7.27 -3.74 7.94
C ARG A 139 6.82 -4.27 6.58
N ALA A 140 6.22 -3.41 5.75
CA ALA A 140 5.86 -3.77 4.37
C ALA A 140 7.10 -3.94 3.50
N LEU A 141 8.05 -3.03 3.62
CA LEU A 141 9.20 -2.94 2.75
C LEU A 141 10.28 -3.97 2.98
N VAL A 142 10.38 -4.50 4.18
CA VAL A 142 11.29 -5.62 4.47
C VAL A 142 10.98 -6.85 3.60
N LEU A 143 9.79 -6.90 2.99
CA LEU A 143 9.32 -7.98 2.11
C LEU A 143 9.63 -7.76 0.63
N ASP A 144 10.25 -6.62 0.24
CA ASP A 144 10.51 -6.19 -1.14
C ASP A 144 9.28 -6.34 -2.05
N PRO A 145 8.16 -5.66 -1.74
CA PRO A 145 6.97 -5.76 -2.55
C PRO A 145 7.19 -5.16 -3.93
N ALA A 146 6.61 -5.77 -4.97
CA ALA A 146 6.61 -5.18 -6.29
C ALA A 146 5.59 -4.04 -6.44
N LEU A 147 4.49 -4.12 -5.67
CA LEU A 147 3.46 -3.08 -5.59
C LEU A 147 3.06 -2.83 -4.13
N ILE A 148 2.85 -1.57 -3.79
CA ILE A 148 2.30 -1.17 -2.49
C ILE A 148 1.05 -0.31 -2.69
N LEU A 149 -0.02 -0.66 -1.97
CA LEU A 149 -1.30 0.04 -1.98
C LEU A 149 -1.47 0.73 -0.63
N LEU A 150 -1.58 2.06 -0.62
CA LEU A 150 -1.57 2.91 0.57
C LEU A 150 -2.89 3.64 0.71
N ASP A 151 -3.66 3.28 1.71
CA ASP A 151 -4.95 3.92 1.99
C ASP A 151 -4.73 5.07 2.97
N GLU A 152 -4.79 6.31 2.47
CA GLU A 152 -4.58 7.55 3.22
C GLU A 152 -3.29 7.58 4.08
N PRO A 153 -2.11 7.38 3.47
CA PRO A 153 -0.87 7.13 4.23
C PRO A 153 -0.40 8.30 5.08
N THR A 154 -0.92 9.51 4.85
CA THR A 154 -0.52 10.73 5.55
C THR A 154 -1.63 11.39 6.37
N SER A 155 -2.79 10.72 6.47
CA SER A 155 -3.93 11.26 7.24
C SER A 155 -3.57 11.42 8.73
N ASN A 156 -3.98 12.54 9.31
CA ASN A 156 -3.78 12.86 10.73
C ASN A 156 -2.31 12.89 11.21
N LEU A 157 -1.36 13.15 10.30
CA LEU A 157 0.05 13.29 10.64
C LEU A 157 0.48 14.74 10.65
N ASP A 158 1.51 15.03 11.46
CA ASP A 158 2.21 16.32 11.44
C ASP A 158 3.03 16.48 10.15
N THR A 159 3.36 17.72 9.81
CA THR A 159 4.07 18.10 8.58
C THR A 159 5.41 17.35 8.44
N ASP A 160 6.19 17.21 9.53
CA ASP A 160 7.48 16.54 9.49
C ASP A 160 7.36 15.05 9.17
N SER A 161 6.33 14.40 9.72
CA SER A 161 6.03 13.00 9.42
C SER A 161 5.59 12.82 7.97
N VAL A 162 4.78 13.75 7.43
CA VAL A 162 4.38 13.74 6.01
C VAL A 162 5.60 13.83 5.10
N VAL A 163 6.48 14.82 5.31
CA VAL A 163 7.72 15.00 4.49
C VAL A 163 8.59 13.74 4.52
N ARG A 164 8.72 13.09 5.67
CA ARG A 164 9.50 11.84 5.78
C ARG A 164 8.86 10.70 4.99
N ILE A 165 7.53 10.54 5.06
CA ILE A 165 6.81 9.50 4.31
C ILE A 165 6.91 9.76 2.81
N GLU A 166 6.79 11.02 2.37
CA GLU A 166 7.00 11.42 0.98
C GLU A 166 8.38 11.01 0.46
N ALA A 167 9.44 11.32 1.22
CA ALA A 167 10.80 10.93 0.87
C ALA A 167 10.96 9.41 0.78
N MET A 168 10.35 8.66 1.71
CA MET A 168 10.34 7.21 1.71
C MET A 168 9.64 6.63 0.48
N LEU A 169 8.47 7.13 0.12
CA LEU A 169 7.70 6.64 -1.04
C LEU A 169 8.39 6.98 -2.37
N LYS A 170 8.99 8.17 -2.46
CA LYS A 170 9.80 8.56 -3.62
C LYS A 170 10.99 7.63 -3.84
N ASP A 171 11.73 7.33 -2.78
CA ASP A 171 12.87 6.41 -2.84
C ASP A 171 12.43 4.99 -3.24
N LEU A 172 11.31 4.50 -2.72
CA LEU A 172 10.72 3.23 -3.11
C LEU A 172 10.38 3.15 -4.58
N HIS A 173 9.68 4.16 -5.08
CA HIS A 173 9.31 4.22 -6.48
C HIS A 173 10.55 4.24 -7.38
N GLN A 174 11.60 4.99 -7.01
CA GLN A 174 12.88 5.00 -7.71
C GLN A 174 13.58 3.62 -7.74
N ARG A 175 13.33 2.78 -6.75
CA ARG A 175 13.83 1.39 -6.69
C ARG A 175 12.98 0.40 -7.50
N GLY A 176 11.92 0.87 -8.16
CA GLY A 176 11.07 0.05 -9.04
C GLY A 176 9.85 -0.57 -8.35
N THR A 177 9.48 -0.11 -7.14
CA THR A 177 8.22 -0.48 -6.52
C THR A 177 7.09 0.39 -7.07
N GLY A 178 6.06 -0.21 -7.64
CA GLY A 178 4.84 0.50 -8.03
C GLY A 178 4.03 0.91 -6.80
N ILE A 179 3.42 2.09 -6.86
CA ILE A 179 2.67 2.67 -5.74
C ILE A 179 1.28 3.07 -6.23
N LEU A 180 0.25 2.64 -5.50
CA LEU A 180 -1.07 3.23 -5.60
C LEU A 180 -1.43 3.80 -4.24
N LEU A 181 -1.76 5.08 -4.19
CA LEU A 181 -2.17 5.73 -2.95
C LEU A 181 -3.53 6.41 -3.08
N SER A 182 -4.33 6.36 -2.02
CA SER A 182 -5.52 7.19 -1.89
C SER A 182 -5.22 8.38 -1.01
N CYS A 183 -5.66 9.58 -1.42
CA CYS A 183 -5.63 10.80 -0.62
C CYS A 183 -6.90 11.58 -0.85
N HIS A 184 -7.38 12.28 0.20
CA HIS A 184 -8.57 13.13 0.09
C HIS A 184 -8.31 14.48 -0.57
N GLN A 185 -7.10 14.98 -0.45
CA GLN A 185 -6.69 16.29 -0.96
C GLN A 185 -5.40 16.16 -1.75
N ASP A 186 -5.23 17.02 -2.73
CA ASP A 186 -3.97 17.15 -3.42
C ASP A 186 -2.90 17.65 -2.45
N ASN A 187 -1.79 16.94 -2.43
CA ASN A 187 -0.64 17.22 -1.59
C ASN A 187 0.65 16.88 -2.36
N ALA A 188 1.79 17.04 -1.73
CA ALA A 188 3.07 16.76 -2.37
C ALA A 188 3.21 15.29 -2.84
N LEU A 189 2.56 14.32 -2.16
CA LEU A 189 2.54 12.92 -2.61
C LEU A 189 1.76 12.74 -3.91
N THR A 190 0.59 13.37 -4.04
CA THR A 190 -0.24 13.24 -5.25
C THR A 190 0.42 13.90 -6.45
N GLN A 191 1.24 14.94 -6.24
CA GLN A 191 2.05 15.58 -7.29
C GLN A 191 3.18 14.69 -7.83
N LEU A 192 3.59 13.66 -7.08
CA LEU A 192 4.57 12.68 -7.54
C LEU A 192 3.95 11.60 -8.42
N CYS A 193 2.62 11.50 -8.45
CA CYS A 193 1.91 10.48 -9.20
C CYS A 193 1.96 10.79 -10.71
N ASN A 194 2.29 9.77 -11.50
CA ASN A 194 2.31 9.84 -12.95
C ASN A 194 0.99 9.39 -13.59
N GLN A 195 0.05 8.89 -12.78
CA GLN A 195 -1.30 8.55 -13.19
C GLN A 195 -2.32 8.97 -12.12
N HIS A 196 -3.52 9.33 -12.57
CA HIS A 196 -4.65 9.68 -11.72
C HIS A 196 -5.85 8.78 -12.04
N TRP A 197 -6.30 8.04 -11.05
CA TRP A 197 -7.44 7.16 -11.15
C TRP A 197 -8.63 7.75 -10.40
N LEU A 198 -9.66 8.15 -11.13
CA LEU A 198 -10.92 8.64 -10.54
C LEU A 198 -11.91 7.49 -10.43
N LEU A 199 -12.26 7.13 -9.20
CA LEU A 199 -13.39 6.23 -8.92
C LEU A 199 -14.59 7.09 -8.56
N ASP A 200 -15.57 7.15 -9.45
CA ASP A 200 -16.80 7.95 -9.25
C ASP A 200 -18.00 7.28 -9.92
N ALA A 201 -19.18 7.43 -9.32
CA ALA A 201 -20.44 6.84 -9.80
C ALA A 201 -20.30 5.37 -10.26
N GLY A 202 -19.52 4.59 -9.52
CA GLY A 202 -19.30 3.17 -9.79
C GLY A 202 -18.35 2.86 -10.95
N LYS A 203 -17.67 3.86 -11.53
CA LYS A 203 -16.75 3.68 -12.66
C LYS A 203 -15.34 4.14 -12.31
N LEU A 204 -14.35 3.49 -12.91
CA LEU A 204 -12.95 3.88 -12.81
C LEU A 204 -12.52 4.57 -14.11
N THR A 205 -12.06 5.82 -14.01
CA THR A 205 -11.46 6.56 -15.11
C THR A 205 -9.98 6.76 -14.85
N VAL A 206 -9.14 6.45 -15.84
CA VAL A 206 -7.67 6.55 -15.73
C VAL A 206 -7.20 7.73 -16.57
N HIS A 207 -6.44 8.63 -15.95
CA HIS A 207 -5.78 9.76 -16.59
C HIS A 207 -4.25 9.62 -16.39
N ALA A 208 -3.51 9.82 -17.48
CA ALA A 208 -2.03 9.85 -17.47
C ALA A 208 -1.54 11.28 -17.24
#